data_a576f53da387b0f275ee6dad9c7f83d8
#
_entry.id   a576f53da387b0f275ee6dad9c7f83d8
#
_cell.length_a   1.000
_cell.length_b   1.000
_cell.length_c   1.000
_cell.angle_alpha   90.00
_cell.angle_beta   90.00
_cell.angle_gamma   90.00
#
_symmetry.space_group_name_H-M   'P 1'
#
loop_
_entity.id
_entity.type
_entity.pdbx_description
1 polymer ?
#
loop_
_entity_poly.entity_id
_entity_poly.type
_entity_poly.pdbx_seq_one_letter_code
_entity_poly.pdbx_strand_id
1 'polypeptide(L)'
;MKTRNTVVLSMIAGATLGGAAIQGLHAQAKPKAYQVTELEVIDDAAWQEFVKAVRATQQAASGRNLRTAKGKVVAFVGAPPKNVGITEFDSLDQAVTWRNSPAWKELDPQRNKAIKIVRQYTVEAEN
;
A
#
# COMPACT_ATOMS: atom_id res chain seq x y z
N MET A 1 0.67 -1.77 58.08
CA MET A 1 1.03 -3.00 57.36
C MET A 1 0.01 -3.43 56.34
N LYS A 2 -1.26 -3.27 56.59
CA LYS A 2 -2.31 -3.64 55.61
C LYS A 2 -2.30 -2.79 54.34
N THR A 3 -1.85 -1.53 54.38
CA THR A 3 -1.77 -0.61 53.23
C THR A 3 -0.67 -0.97 52.24
N ARG A 4 0.40 -1.62 52.67
CA ARG A 4 1.51 -2.01 51.76
C ARG A 4 1.14 -3.15 50.81
N ASN A 5 0.31 -4.08 51.30
CA ASN A 5 -0.13 -5.22 50.47
C ASN A 5 -1.15 -4.79 49.42
N THR A 6 -1.95 -3.79 49.69
CA THR A 6 -2.95 -3.27 48.75
C THR A 6 -2.30 -2.56 47.56
N VAL A 7 -1.18 -1.83 47.79
CA VAL A 7 -0.44 -1.13 46.72
C VAL A 7 0.25 -2.11 45.75
N VAL A 8 0.79 -3.21 46.29
CA VAL A 8 1.44 -4.24 45.46
C VAL A 8 0.44 -4.96 44.54
N LEU A 9 -0.75 -5.26 45.07
CA LEU A 9 -1.82 -5.87 44.25
C LEU A 9 -2.31 -4.94 43.15
N SER A 10 -2.37 -3.64 43.39
CA SER A 10 -2.79 -2.65 42.38
C SER A 10 -1.79 -2.54 41.24
N MET A 11 -0.48 -2.66 41.46
CA MET A 11 0.55 -2.64 40.45
C MET A 11 0.50 -3.87 39.53
N ILE A 12 0.21 -5.04 40.07
CA ILE A 12 0.11 -6.29 39.28
C ILE A 12 -1.11 -6.25 38.35
N ALA A 13 -2.23 -5.74 38.86
CA ALA A 13 -3.45 -5.59 38.04
C ALA A 13 -3.26 -4.61 36.87
N GLY A 14 -2.52 -3.51 37.08
CA GLY A 14 -2.22 -2.55 36.02
C GLY A 14 -1.35 -3.10 34.90
N ALA A 15 -0.34 -3.90 35.21
CA ALA A 15 0.54 -4.52 34.23
C ALA A 15 -0.20 -5.53 33.35
N THR A 16 -1.14 -6.29 33.91
CA THR A 16 -1.92 -7.29 33.17
C THR A 16 -2.89 -6.64 32.17
N LEU A 17 -3.52 -5.53 32.54
CA LEU A 17 -4.42 -4.79 31.65
C LEU A 17 -3.66 -4.14 30.47
N GLY A 18 -2.45 -3.64 30.70
CA GLY A 18 -1.61 -3.07 29.65
C GLY A 18 -1.18 -4.11 28.60
N GLY A 19 -0.82 -5.31 29.01
CA GLY A 19 -0.46 -6.41 28.12
C GLY A 19 -1.61 -6.87 27.24
N ALA A 20 -2.80 -7.00 27.78
CA ALA A 20 -4.01 -7.38 27.05
C ALA A 20 -4.39 -6.33 25.98
N ALA A 21 -4.27 -5.04 26.29
CA ALA A 21 -4.55 -3.96 25.35
C ALA A 21 -3.58 -3.97 24.14
N ILE A 22 -2.29 -4.23 24.35
CA ILE A 22 -1.29 -4.31 23.28
C ILE A 22 -1.58 -5.50 22.35
N GLN A 23 -1.93 -6.66 22.87
CA GLN A 23 -2.30 -7.82 22.07
C GLN A 23 -3.58 -7.61 21.27
N GLY A 24 -4.57 -6.91 21.83
CA GLY A 24 -5.80 -6.54 21.13
C GLY A 24 -5.55 -5.63 19.93
N LEU A 25 -4.60 -4.69 20.03
CA LEU A 25 -4.21 -3.80 18.93
C LEU A 25 -3.55 -4.57 17.78
N HIS A 26 -2.71 -5.55 18.06
CA HIS A 26 -2.10 -6.41 17.03
C HIS A 26 -3.13 -7.29 16.31
N ALA A 27 -4.15 -7.77 17.00
CA ALA A 27 -5.22 -8.58 16.41
C ALA A 27 -6.15 -7.78 15.48
N GLN A 28 -6.10 -6.43 15.51
CA GLN A 28 -6.92 -5.53 14.71
C GLN A 28 -6.16 -4.91 13.53
N ALA A 29 -5.02 -5.48 13.13
CA ALA A 29 -4.27 -5.00 11.98
C ALA A 29 -5.14 -5.07 10.72
N LYS A 30 -5.18 -3.98 9.94
CA LYS A 30 -5.91 -3.91 8.68
C LYS A 30 -5.27 -4.84 7.64
N PRO A 31 -6.07 -5.46 6.77
CA PRO A 31 -5.52 -6.23 5.65
C PRO A 31 -4.77 -5.32 4.68
N LYS A 32 -3.75 -5.86 4.04
CA LYS A 32 -3.01 -5.19 2.99
C LYS A 32 -3.89 -5.00 1.75
N ALA A 33 -3.52 -4.07 0.91
CA ALA A 33 -4.18 -3.84 -0.37
C ALA A 33 -3.16 -3.85 -1.51
N TYR A 34 -3.59 -4.31 -2.67
CA TYR A 34 -2.77 -4.40 -3.88
C TYR A 34 -3.41 -3.59 -4.99
N GLN A 35 -2.70 -2.59 -5.48
CA GLN A 35 -3.12 -1.83 -6.63
C GLN A 35 -2.54 -2.46 -7.89
N VAL A 36 -3.41 -2.79 -8.83
CA VAL A 36 -3.06 -3.34 -10.13
C VAL A 36 -3.30 -2.29 -11.19
N THR A 37 -2.28 -2.02 -12.00
CA THR A 37 -2.34 -1.08 -13.11
C THR A 37 -1.99 -1.80 -14.40
N GLU A 38 -2.96 -1.94 -15.28
CA GLU A 38 -2.75 -2.40 -16.65
C GLU A 38 -2.43 -1.17 -17.51
N LEU A 39 -1.28 -1.17 -18.13
CA LEU A 39 -0.76 0.01 -18.82
C LEU A 39 -0.03 -0.31 -20.13
N GLU A 40 0.16 0.71 -20.93
CA GLU A 40 1.02 0.70 -22.11
C GLU A 40 2.09 1.77 -21.94
N VAL A 41 3.35 1.42 -22.15
CA VAL A 41 4.45 2.39 -22.15
C VAL A 41 4.49 3.06 -23.53
N ILE A 42 4.33 4.40 -23.52
CA ILE A 42 4.33 5.20 -24.77
C ILE A 42 5.74 5.65 -25.12
N ASP A 43 6.52 6.06 -24.11
CA ASP A 43 7.87 6.59 -24.25
C ASP A 43 8.75 6.03 -23.13
N ASP A 44 9.80 5.30 -23.48
CA ASP A 44 10.67 4.63 -22.52
C ASP A 44 11.48 5.62 -21.66
N ALA A 45 11.96 6.70 -22.21
CA ALA A 45 12.71 7.71 -21.46
C ALA A 45 11.79 8.43 -20.45
N ALA A 46 10.61 8.84 -20.89
CA ALA A 46 9.59 9.44 -20.02
C ALA A 46 9.13 8.44 -18.94
N TRP A 47 9.03 7.16 -19.26
CA TRP A 47 8.71 6.10 -18.31
C TRP A 47 9.72 6.02 -17.17
N GLN A 48 11.03 6.07 -17.47
CA GLN A 48 12.07 6.02 -16.45
C GLN A 48 11.94 7.18 -15.45
N GLU A 49 11.69 8.38 -15.93
CA GLU A 49 11.50 9.56 -15.08
C GLU A 49 10.20 9.48 -14.27
N PHE A 50 9.11 9.06 -14.90
CA PHE A 50 7.83 8.89 -14.21
C PHE A 50 7.90 7.84 -13.10
N VAL A 51 8.55 6.71 -13.33
CA VAL A 51 8.71 5.64 -12.34
C VAL A 51 9.42 6.15 -11.08
N LYS A 52 10.48 6.93 -11.23
CA LYS A 52 11.20 7.53 -10.09
C LYS A 52 10.26 8.43 -9.27
N ALA A 53 9.54 9.32 -9.96
CA ALA A 53 8.64 10.26 -9.31
C ALA A 53 7.46 9.57 -8.61
N VAL A 54 6.81 8.61 -9.27
CA VAL A 54 5.66 7.91 -8.69
C VAL A 54 6.06 7.03 -7.51
N ARG A 55 7.20 6.37 -7.56
CA ARG A 55 7.70 5.55 -6.43
C ARG A 55 7.92 6.37 -5.18
N ALA A 56 8.46 7.57 -5.30
CA ALA A 56 8.66 8.46 -4.15
C ALA A 56 7.33 8.79 -3.46
N THR A 57 6.28 9.07 -4.23
CA THR A 57 4.94 9.35 -3.68
C THR A 57 4.30 8.11 -3.07
N GLN A 58 4.47 6.94 -3.68
CA GLN A 58 3.97 5.66 -3.16
C GLN A 58 4.63 5.31 -1.83
N GLN A 59 5.95 5.44 -1.72
CA GLN A 59 6.69 5.15 -0.49
C GLN A 59 6.22 6.03 0.68
N ALA A 60 5.95 7.31 0.42
CA ALA A 60 5.43 8.23 1.43
C ALA A 60 4.03 7.81 1.94
N ALA A 61 3.30 7.01 1.18
CA ALA A 61 1.96 6.51 1.50
C ALA A 61 1.97 5.00 1.87
N SER A 62 3.07 4.45 2.33
CA SER A 62 3.29 3.03 2.64
C SER A 62 3.31 2.09 1.42
N GLY A 63 3.30 2.63 0.20
CA GLY A 63 3.29 1.84 -1.02
C GLY A 63 4.64 1.20 -1.33
N ARG A 64 4.62 -0.07 -1.74
CA ARG A 64 5.79 -0.81 -2.19
C ARG A 64 5.54 -1.38 -3.58
N ASN A 65 6.26 -0.86 -4.56
CA ASN A 65 6.16 -1.32 -5.93
C ASN A 65 6.87 -2.67 -6.12
N LEU A 66 6.20 -3.64 -6.72
CA LEU A 66 6.73 -4.99 -6.94
C LEU A 66 7.57 -5.13 -8.21
N ARG A 67 7.80 -4.04 -8.95
CA ARG A 67 8.61 -4.00 -10.19
C ARG A 67 8.11 -4.93 -11.30
N THR A 68 6.82 -5.09 -11.43
CA THR A 68 6.19 -5.98 -12.42
C THR A 68 5.92 -5.33 -13.78
N ALA A 69 6.01 -3.99 -13.87
CA ALA A 69 5.54 -3.25 -15.04
C ALA A 69 6.26 -3.58 -16.37
N LYS A 70 7.51 -4.03 -16.31
CA LYS A 70 8.26 -4.52 -17.48
C LYS A 70 8.41 -6.04 -17.48
N GLY A 71 7.73 -6.74 -16.59
CA GLY A 71 7.71 -8.19 -16.52
C GLY A 71 6.90 -8.81 -17.66
N LYS A 72 7.26 -10.02 -18.04
CA LYS A 72 6.53 -10.78 -19.05
C LYS A 72 5.16 -11.19 -18.51
N VAL A 73 4.12 -10.95 -19.29
CA VAL A 73 2.75 -11.34 -18.98
C VAL A 73 2.37 -12.57 -19.80
N VAL A 74 1.78 -13.57 -19.15
CA VAL A 74 1.21 -14.75 -19.80
C VAL A 74 -0.26 -14.83 -19.38
N ALA A 75 -1.18 -14.74 -20.33
CA ALA A 75 -2.60 -14.89 -20.07
C ALA A 75 -3.01 -16.35 -20.20
N PHE A 76 -3.81 -16.83 -19.24
CA PHE A 76 -4.43 -18.16 -19.32
C PHE A 76 -5.87 -18.08 -19.81
N VAL A 77 -6.51 -16.93 -19.61
CA VAL A 77 -7.88 -16.64 -20.08
C VAL A 77 -7.94 -15.19 -20.53
N GLY A 78 -8.51 -14.94 -21.69
CA GLY A 78 -8.66 -13.61 -22.25
C GLY A 78 -7.37 -13.02 -22.82
N ALA A 79 -7.47 -11.80 -23.34
CA ALA A 79 -6.33 -11.07 -23.90
C ALA A 79 -5.40 -10.56 -22.80
N PRO A 80 -4.07 -10.75 -22.91
CA PRO A 80 -3.14 -10.22 -21.91
C PRO A 80 -3.02 -8.70 -22.00
N PRO A 81 -2.87 -7.99 -20.88
CA PRO A 81 -2.42 -6.60 -20.91
C PRO A 81 -0.98 -6.51 -21.40
N LYS A 82 -0.58 -5.38 -21.96
CA LYS A 82 0.81 -5.17 -22.40
C LYS A 82 1.78 -5.14 -21.23
N ASN A 83 1.44 -4.35 -20.21
CA ASN A 83 2.25 -4.20 -18.99
C ASN A 83 1.34 -4.19 -17.77
N VAL A 84 1.82 -4.74 -16.65
CA VAL A 84 1.09 -4.78 -15.39
C VAL A 84 1.99 -4.29 -14.24
N GLY A 85 1.62 -3.16 -13.65
CA GLY A 85 2.24 -2.68 -12.42
C GLY A 85 1.47 -3.15 -11.19
N ILE A 86 2.16 -3.60 -10.16
CA ILE A 86 1.53 -3.98 -8.89
C ILE A 86 2.23 -3.23 -7.75
N THR A 87 1.43 -2.57 -6.90
CA THR A 87 1.90 -1.87 -5.72
C THR A 87 1.16 -2.36 -4.49
N GLU A 88 1.89 -2.78 -3.46
CA GLU A 88 1.33 -3.17 -2.17
C GLU A 88 1.24 -1.95 -1.26
N PHE A 89 0.11 -1.78 -0.59
CA PHE A 89 -0.10 -0.80 0.48
C PHE A 89 -0.48 -1.50 1.78
N ASP A 90 -0.21 -0.85 2.92
CA ASP A 90 -0.53 -1.42 4.24
C ASP A 90 -2.04 -1.54 4.48
N SER A 91 -2.85 -0.75 3.77
CA SER A 91 -4.31 -0.83 3.82
C SER A 91 -4.96 -0.30 2.54
N LEU A 92 -6.22 -0.65 2.32
CA LEU A 92 -7.02 -0.10 1.23
C LEU A 92 -7.17 1.42 1.36
N ASP A 93 -7.40 1.93 2.58
CA ASP A 93 -7.54 3.36 2.84
C ASP A 93 -6.30 4.15 2.41
N GLN A 94 -5.11 3.62 2.69
CA GLN A 94 -3.86 4.27 2.28
C GLN A 94 -3.68 4.28 0.76
N ALA A 95 -4.04 3.20 0.07
CA ALA A 95 -4.01 3.13 -1.39
C ALA A 95 -4.95 4.15 -2.02
N VAL A 96 -6.19 4.22 -1.53
CA VAL A 96 -7.22 5.16 -2.01
C VAL A 96 -6.81 6.61 -1.72
N THR A 97 -6.31 6.89 -0.53
CA THR A 97 -5.83 8.21 -0.14
C THR A 97 -4.68 8.67 -1.05
N TRP A 98 -3.70 7.81 -1.29
CA TRP A 98 -2.61 8.11 -2.22
C TRP A 98 -3.13 8.39 -3.63
N ARG A 99 -4.01 7.55 -4.15
CA ARG A 99 -4.56 7.69 -5.52
C ARG A 99 -5.33 8.98 -5.72
N ASN A 100 -5.96 9.50 -4.67
CA ASN A 100 -6.71 10.75 -4.66
C ASN A 100 -5.88 11.96 -4.19
N SER A 101 -4.59 11.77 -3.88
CA SER A 101 -3.74 12.82 -3.32
C SER A 101 -3.31 13.84 -4.38
N PRO A 102 -2.95 15.07 -3.95
CA PRO A 102 -2.33 16.05 -4.83
C PRO A 102 -1.01 15.53 -5.45
N ALA A 103 -0.22 14.74 -4.72
CA ALA A 103 1.03 14.16 -5.20
C ALA A 103 0.83 13.29 -6.45
N TRP A 104 -0.25 12.50 -6.51
CA TRP A 104 -0.61 11.75 -7.70
C TRP A 104 -1.07 12.67 -8.85
N LYS A 105 -1.90 13.66 -8.55
CA LYS A 105 -2.43 14.59 -9.56
C LYS A 105 -1.33 15.44 -10.21
N GLU A 106 -0.36 15.86 -9.44
CA GLU A 106 0.79 16.64 -9.92
C GLU A 106 1.64 15.89 -10.94
N LEU A 107 1.56 14.55 -10.95
CA LEU A 107 2.26 13.69 -11.92
C LEU A 107 1.53 13.57 -13.26
N ASP A 108 0.34 14.14 -13.43
CA ASP A 108 -0.46 14.04 -14.64
C ASP A 108 0.31 14.33 -15.95
N PRO A 109 1.07 15.45 -16.06
CA PRO A 109 1.82 15.70 -17.29
C PRO A 109 2.90 14.66 -17.57
N GLN A 110 3.65 14.23 -16.57
CA GLN A 110 4.67 13.20 -16.69
C GLN A 110 4.06 11.85 -17.03
N ARG A 111 2.98 11.48 -16.36
CA ARG A 111 2.28 10.22 -16.59
C ARG A 111 1.74 10.14 -18.01
N ASN A 112 1.05 11.15 -18.48
CA ASN A 112 0.43 11.17 -19.81
C ASN A 112 1.46 11.10 -20.93
N LYS A 113 2.66 11.61 -20.70
CA LYS A 113 3.77 11.51 -21.65
C LYS A 113 4.41 10.13 -21.66
N ALA A 114 4.42 9.46 -20.54
CA ALA A 114 5.12 8.19 -20.34
C ALA A 114 4.26 6.97 -20.65
N ILE A 115 3.01 6.97 -20.25
CA ILE A 115 2.13 5.78 -20.27
C ILE A 115 0.69 6.13 -20.62
N LYS A 116 -0.03 5.10 -21.04
CA LYS A 116 -1.49 5.07 -21.09
C LYS A 116 -1.97 4.03 -20.07
N ILE A 117 -2.76 4.46 -19.09
CA ILE A 117 -3.44 3.53 -18.18
C ILE A 117 -4.67 2.99 -18.87
N VAL A 118 -4.74 1.68 -19.04
CA VAL A 118 -5.88 0.99 -19.65
C VAL A 118 -6.92 0.68 -18.58
N ARG A 119 -6.47 0.17 -17.43
CA ARG A 119 -7.31 -0.16 -16.29
C ARG A 119 -6.50 -0.10 -15.01
N GLN A 120 -7.09 0.42 -13.93
CA GLN A 120 -6.46 0.49 -12.63
C GLN A 120 -7.49 0.21 -11.53
N TYR A 121 -7.15 -0.66 -10.62
CA TYR A 121 -8.00 -1.01 -9.49
C TYR A 121 -7.14 -1.44 -8.29
N THR A 122 -7.76 -1.45 -7.13
CA THR A 122 -7.12 -1.89 -5.90
C THR A 122 -8.00 -2.97 -5.25
N VAL A 123 -7.38 -4.05 -4.81
CA VAL A 123 -8.05 -5.14 -4.12
C VAL A 123 -7.46 -5.31 -2.72
N GLU A 124 -8.34 -5.44 -1.74
CA GLU A 124 -7.96 -5.73 -0.37
C GLU A 124 -7.69 -7.24 -0.21
N ALA A 125 -6.58 -7.59 0.45
CA ALA A 125 -6.29 -8.98 0.76
C ALA A 125 -7.21 -9.48 1.87
N GLU A 126 -7.56 -10.75 1.84
CA GLU A 126 -8.26 -11.40 2.97
C GLU A 126 -7.28 -11.63 4.13
N ASN A 127 -7.79 -11.56 5.36
CA ASN A 127 -7.05 -11.90 6.58
C ASN A 127 -7.07 -13.41 6.86
#